data_6b42a15403ebc155a813941dc2ad8ec3
#
_entry.id   6b42a15403ebc155a813941dc2ad8ec3
#
_cell.length_a   1.000
_cell.length_b   1.000
_cell.length_c   1.000
_cell.angle_alpha   90.00
_cell.angle_beta   90.00
_cell.angle_gamma   90.00
#
_symmetry.space_group_name_H-M   'P 1'
#
loop_
_entity.id
_entity.type
_entity.pdbx_description
1 polymer ?
#
loop_
_entity_poly.entity_id
_entity_poly.type
_entity_poly.pdbx_seq_one_letter_code
_entity_poly.pdbx_strand_id
1 'polypeptide(L)'
;TVVNEFQSVLDMVTANEPTMEACLTMTLERPGTEVALSHPLVTGLLRSGEAFEVEPVVEGMTAWVDAAFLNEKGIPAVCYGPGSIEQAHTDDEWVDIRQIHSCANVLEHFVRDLVG
;
A
#
# COMPACT_ATOMS: atom_id res chain seq x y z
N THR A 1 -17.27 -11.33 -4.30
CA THR A 1 -15.82 -11.43 -4.03
C THR A 1 -15.06 -11.45 -5.35
N VAL A 2 -13.78 -11.06 -5.35
CA VAL A 2 -12.90 -11.08 -6.53
C VAL A 2 -12.91 -12.46 -7.21
N VAL A 3 -12.86 -13.54 -6.44
CA VAL A 3 -12.93 -14.92 -6.96
C VAL A 3 -14.20 -15.15 -7.78
N ASN A 4 -15.36 -14.69 -7.28
CA ASN A 4 -16.62 -14.88 -8.00
C ASN A 4 -16.66 -14.07 -9.31
N GLU A 5 -16.01 -12.90 -9.33
CA GLU A 5 -15.91 -12.09 -10.55
C GLU A 5 -15.03 -12.80 -11.59
N PHE A 6 -13.87 -13.32 -11.19
CA PHE A 6 -13.02 -14.12 -12.08
C PHE A 6 -13.73 -15.38 -12.56
N GLN A 7 -14.45 -16.10 -11.70
CA GLN A 7 -15.21 -17.27 -12.09
C GLN A 7 -16.30 -16.93 -13.12
N SER A 8 -17.02 -15.81 -12.91
CA SER A 8 -18.04 -15.36 -13.86
C SER A 8 -17.47 -15.02 -15.24
N VAL A 9 -16.29 -14.40 -15.28
CA VAL A 9 -15.59 -14.12 -16.55
C VAL A 9 -15.19 -15.43 -17.22
N LEU A 10 -14.65 -16.38 -16.46
CA LEU A 10 -14.23 -17.69 -16.97
C LEU A 10 -15.42 -18.46 -17.54
N ASP A 11 -16.55 -18.49 -16.83
CA ASP A 11 -17.77 -19.16 -17.26
C ASP A 11 -18.31 -18.54 -18.57
N MET A 12 -18.25 -17.22 -18.70
CA MET A 12 -18.65 -16.50 -19.92
C MET A 12 -17.75 -16.84 -21.11
N VAL A 13 -16.44 -16.89 -20.90
CA VAL A 13 -15.48 -17.21 -21.96
C VAL A 13 -15.63 -18.66 -22.41
N THR A 14 -15.71 -19.61 -21.48
CA THR A 14 -15.89 -21.05 -21.81
C THR A 14 -17.22 -21.32 -22.49
N ALA A 15 -18.28 -20.57 -22.17
CA ALA A 15 -19.55 -20.67 -22.86
C ALA A 15 -19.49 -20.23 -24.35
N ASN A 16 -18.62 -19.26 -24.67
CA ASN A 16 -18.43 -18.76 -26.03
C ASN A 16 -17.38 -19.55 -26.83
N GLU A 17 -16.46 -20.23 -26.12
CA GLU A 17 -15.40 -21.05 -26.71
C GLU A 17 -15.44 -22.48 -26.16
N PRO A 18 -16.32 -23.36 -26.66
CA PRO A 18 -16.54 -24.69 -26.09
C PRO A 18 -15.32 -25.62 -26.12
N THR A 19 -14.29 -25.28 -26.89
CA THR A 19 -13.03 -26.04 -26.96
C THR A 19 -12.03 -25.62 -25.88
N MET A 20 -12.33 -24.55 -25.14
CA MET A 20 -11.47 -24.06 -24.06
C MET A 20 -11.76 -24.82 -22.78
N GLU A 21 -10.74 -25.46 -22.24
CA GLU A 21 -10.76 -26.02 -20.88
C GLU A 21 -9.97 -25.10 -19.95
N ALA A 22 -10.62 -24.58 -18.92
CA ALA A 22 -9.96 -23.71 -17.94
C ALA A 22 -10.54 -23.92 -16.54
N CYS A 23 -9.70 -23.77 -15.52
CA CYS A 23 -10.12 -23.83 -14.14
C CYS A 23 -9.48 -22.67 -13.34
N LEU A 24 -10.21 -22.18 -12.34
CA LEU A 24 -9.72 -21.18 -11.39
C LEU A 24 -9.38 -21.88 -10.08
N THR A 25 -8.13 -21.71 -9.62
CA THR A 25 -7.69 -22.21 -8.34
C THR A 25 -7.13 -21.06 -7.50
N MET A 26 -7.73 -20.82 -6.33
CA MET A 26 -7.19 -19.88 -5.36
C MET A 26 -5.97 -20.50 -4.68
N THR A 27 -4.79 -19.97 -4.94
CA THR A 27 -3.54 -20.45 -4.36
C THR A 27 -3.08 -19.64 -3.16
N LEU A 28 -3.47 -18.37 -3.12
CA LEU A 28 -3.08 -17.45 -2.05
C LEU A 28 -4.14 -16.35 -1.94
N GLU A 29 -4.57 -16.08 -0.71
CA GLU A 29 -5.41 -14.93 -0.37
C GLU A 29 -4.65 -14.00 0.57
N ARG A 30 -4.72 -12.72 0.31
CA ARG A 30 -4.19 -11.66 1.16
C ARG A 30 -5.28 -10.65 1.44
N PRO A 31 -5.57 -10.33 2.72
CA PRO A 31 -6.58 -9.34 3.06
C PRO A 31 -6.12 -7.95 2.61
N GLY A 32 -7.07 -7.16 2.08
CA GLY A 32 -6.89 -5.73 1.96
C GLY A 32 -6.88 -5.09 3.34
N THR A 33 -6.21 -3.95 3.46
CA THR A 33 -6.14 -3.22 4.72
C THR A 33 -6.28 -1.73 4.50
N GLU A 34 -6.82 -1.03 5.48
CA GLU A 34 -6.99 0.41 5.46
C GLU A 34 -6.81 0.97 6.86
N VAL A 35 -6.17 2.13 6.95
CA VAL A 35 -6.13 2.96 8.17
C VAL A 35 -6.83 4.26 7.86
N ALA A 36 -7.79 4.64 8.69
CA ALA A 36 -8.59 5.85 8.47
C ALA A 36 -7.69 7.10 8.37
N LEU A 37 -7.99 8.01 7.44
CA LEU A 37 -7.24 9.27 7.28
C LEU A 37 -7.22 10.12 8.54
N SER A 38 -8.26 10.01 9.39
CA SER A 38 -8.35 10.69 10.68
C SER A 38 -7.56 10.02 11.80
N HIS A 39 -6.95 8.86 11.54
CA HIS A 39 -6.20 8.14 12.57
C HIS A 39 -4.95 8.95 12.98
N PRO A 40 -4.60 9.01 14.30
CA PRO A 40 -3.44 9.78 14.79
C PRO A 40 -2.11 9.44 14.10
N LEU A 41 -1.89 8.19 13.72
CA LEU A 41 -0.73 7.76 12.94
C LEU A 41 -0.64 8.52 11.61
N VAL A 42 -1.75 8.63 10.86
CA VAL A 42 -1.79 9.31 9.56
C VAL A 42 -1.68 10.82 9.74
N THR A 43 -2.51 11.40 10.60
CA THR A 43 -2.50 12.86 10.84
C THR A 43 -1.19 13.36 11.46
N GLY A 44 -0.53 12.53 12.28
CA GLY A 44 0.78 12.83 12.84
C GLY A 44 1.87 12.87 11.76
N LEU A 45 1.90 11.88 10.86
CA LEU A 45 2.83 11.87 9.72
C LEU A 45 2.63 13.07 8.79
N LEU A 46 1.37 13.42 8.46
CA LEU A 46 1.05 14.59 7.64
C LEU A 46 1.57 15.88 8.29
N ARG A 47 1.29 16.11 9.57
CA ARG A 47 1.81 17.29 10.32
C ARG A 47 3.33 17.33 10.34
N SER A 48 3.96 16.17 10.52
CA SER A 48 5.42 16.11 10.50
C SER A 48 5.99 16.43 9.12
N GLY A 49 5.31 16.03 8.05
CA GLY A 49 5.65 16.43 6.68
C GLY A 49 5.59 17.95 6.50
N GLU A 50 4.50 18.59 6.91
CA GLU A 50 4.32 20.05 6.85
C GLU A 50 5.46 20.80 7.54
N ALA A 51 5.96 20.31 8.70
CA ALA A 51 7.05 20.93 9.44
C ALA A 51 8.38 20.97 8.65
N PHE A 52 8.55 20.15 7.64
CA PHE A 52 9.74 20.07 6.78
C PHE A 52 9.44 20.44 5.32
N GLU A 53 8.31 21.11 5.06
CA GLU A 53 7.88 21.51 3.71
C GLU A 53 7.76 20.31 2.74
N VAL A 54 7.46 19.14 3.28
CA VAL A 54 7.15 17.91 2.53
C VAL A 54 5.64 17.75 2.49
N GLU A 55 5.08 17.69 1.29
CA GLU A 55 3.66 17.32 1.10
C GLU A 55 3.55 15.80 0.89
N PRO A 56 3.21 15.04 1.93
CA PRO A 56 2.99 13.60 1.77
C PRO A 56 1.74 13.35 0.93
N VAL A 57 1.86 12.54 -0.10
CA VAL A 57 0.71 12.06 -0.86
C VAL A 57 0.12 10.87 -0.13
N VAL A 58 -1.19 10.94 0.18
CA VAL A 58 -1.92 9.82 0.78
C VAL A 58 -2.71 9.13 -0.30
N GLU A 59 -2.37 7.88 -0.57
CA GLU A 59 -3.00 7.09 -1.63
C GLU A 59 -3.13 5.62 -1.24
N GLY A 60 -3.98 4.90 -1.99
CA GLY A 60 -4.05 3.45 -1.90
C GLY A 60 -2.91 2.80 -2.67
N MET A 61 -2.27 1.81 -2.08
CA MET A 61 -1.26 1.02 -2.76
C MET A 61 -1.86 -0.28 -3.30
N THR A 62 -1.61 -0.58 -4.57
CA THR A 62 -2.09 -1.80 -5.24
C THR A 62 -1.24 -3.03 -4.90
N ALA A 63 0.00 -2.83 -4.43
CA ALA A 63 0.87 -3.89 -3.97
C ALA A 63 0.50 -4.31 -2.53
N TRP A 64 0.58 -5.61 -2.25
CA TRP A 64 0.41 -6.10 -0.89
C TRP A 64 1.66 -5.86 -0.05
N VAL A 65 1.47 -5.48 1.22
CA VAL A 65 2.56 -5.12 2.16
C VAL A 65 2.33 -5.72 3.54
N ASP A 66 3.40 -5.91 4.30
CA ASP A 66 3.38 -6.50 5.64
C ASP A 66 2.57 -5.68 6.67
N ALA A 67 2.32 -4.39 6.41
CA ALA A 67 1.41 -3.57 7.21
C ALA A 67 0.01 -4.20 7.35
N ALA A 68 -0.42 -4.99 6.35
CA ALA A 68 -1.69 -5.71 6.40
C ALA A 68 -1.77 -6.71 7.57
N PHE A 69 -0.68 -7.39 7.89
CA PHE A 69 -0.63 -8.32 9.03
C PHE A 69 -0.79 -7.61 10.38
N LEU A 70 -0.18 -6.44 10.52
CA LEU A 70 -0.31 -5.63 11.73
C LEU A 70 -1.74 -5.11 11.89
N ASN A 71 -2.31 -4.57 10.83
CA ASN A 71 -3.68 -4.07 10.81
C ASN A 71 -4.70 -5.19 11.10
N GLU A 72 -4.49 -6.40 10.59
CA GLU A 72 -5.32 -7.57 10.90
C GLU A 72 -5.30 -7.91 12.40
N LYS A 73 -4.20 -7.64 13.09
CA LYS A 73 -4.06 -7.81 14.54
C LYS A 73 -4.51 -6.59 15.35
N GLY A 74 -5.11 -5.59 14.70
CA GLY A 74 -5.57 -4.36 15.35
C GLY A 74 -4.43 -3.41 15.72
N ILE A 75 -3.25 -3.57 15.13
CA ILE A 75 -2.10 -2.67 15.28
C ILE A 75 -2.07 -1.76 14.04
N PRO A 76 -2.48 -0.48 14.15
CA PRO A 76 -2.49 0.42 13.01
C PRO A 76 -1.11 0.57 12.39
N ALA A 77 -1.00 0.28 11.10
CA ALA A 77 0.24 0.34 10.35
C ALA A 77 0.00 0.90 8.95
N VAL A 78 0.89 1.80 8.52
CA VAL A 78 0.90 2.40 7.19
C VAL A 78 2.29 2.29 6.58
N CYS A 79 2.37 2.32 5.26
CA CYS A 79 3.64 2.49 4.56
C CYS A 79 3.92 3.98 4.39
N TYR A 80 5.12 4.40 4.71
CA TYR A 80 5.62 5.74 4.49
C TYR A 80 7.07 5.68 4.04
N GLY A 81 7.42 6.38 3.00
CA GLY A 81 8.79 6.37 2.48
C GLY A 81 9.01 7.38 1.37
N PRO A 82 10.29 7.58 0.97
CA PRO A 82 10.65 8.41 -0.16
C PRO A 82 10.43 7.66 -1.49
N GLY A 83 10.48 8.39 -2.60
CA GLY A 83 10.39 7.85 -3.95
C GLY A 83 8.96 7.70 -4.46
N SER A 84 8.81 6.96 -5.54
CA SER A 84 7.53 6.61 -6.15
C SER A 84 7.43 5.09 -6.28
N ILE A 85 6.25 4.55 -5.97
CA ILE A 85 5.98 3.12 -6.16
C ILE A 85 6.10 2.69 -7.63
N GLU A 86 5.94 3.62 -8.58
CA GLU A 86 6.12 3.35 -10.00
C GLU A 86 7.55 2.99 -10.38
N GLN A 87 8.54 3.36 -9.55
CA GLN A 87 9.94 3.00 -9.74
C GLN A 87 10.27 1.60 -9.20
N ALA A 88 9.44 1.07 -8.31
CA ALA A 88 9.69 -0.22 -7.69
C ALA A 88 9.73 -1.35 -8.74
N HIS A 89 10.77 -2.19 -8.66
CA HIS A 89 10.96 -3.35 -9.55
C HIS A 89 11.17 -2.99 -11.03
N THR A 90 11.59 -1.77 -11.33
CA THR A 90 12.03 -1.38 -12.68
C THR A 90 13.52 -1.63 -12.88
N ASP A 91 13.97 -1.79 -14.13
CA ASP A 91 15.40 -1.98 -14.43
C ASP A 91 16.25 -0.75 -14.04
N ASP A 92 15.63 0.43 -14.05
CA ASP A 92 16.25 1.72 -13.69
C ASP A 92 15.68 2.24 -12.36
N GLU A 93 15.45 1.38 -11.36
CA GLU A 93 14.94 1.77 -10.05
C GLU A 93 15.86 2.77 -9.35
N TRP A 94 15.31 3.90 -8.94
CA TRP A 94 16.06 4.96 -8.28
C TRP A 94 15.22 5.72 -7.25
N VAL A 95 15.92 6.37 -6.31
CA VAL A 95 15.33 7.31 -5.37
C VAL A 95 16.27 8.51 -5.18
N ASP A 96 15.72 9.72 -5.07
CA ASP A 96 16.51 10.92 -4.79
C ASP A 96 16.99 10.89 -3.33
N ILE A 97 18.30 11.03 -3.13
CA ILE A 97 18.93 11.06 -1.80
C ILE A 97 18.31 12.17 -0.91
N ARG A 98 17.91 13.30 -1.51
CA ARG A 98 17.26 14.39 -0.76
C ARG A 98 15.92 13.93 -0.17
N GLN A 99 15.15 13.12 -0.89
CA GLN A 99 13.91 12.56 -0.37
C GLN A 99 14.17 11.58 0.78
N ILE A 100 15.28 10.81 0.75
CA ILE A 100 15.67 9.94 1.86
C ILE A 100 15.94 10.78 3.11
N HIS A 101 16.69 11.88 2.99
CA HIS A 101 16.97 12.79 4.12
C HIS A 101 15.68 13.45 4.65
N SER A 102 14.82 13.94 3.77
CA SER A 102 13.54 14.53 4.16
C SER A 102 12.66 13.52 4.89
N CYS A 103 12.56 12.30 4.37
CA CYS A 103 11.82 11.22 5.01
C CYS A 103 12.35 10.90 6.41
N ALA A 104 13.67 10.82 6.58
CA ALA A 104 14.30 10.59 7.89
C ALA A 104 13.95 11.70 8.90
N ASN A 105 13.99 12.97 8.48
CA ASN A 105 13.64 14.11 9.33
C ASN A 105 12.16 14.07 9.73
N VAL A 106 11.28 13.77 8.82
CA VAL A 106 9.83 13.63 9.07
C VAL A 106 9.57 12.51 10.08
N LEU A 107 10.19 11.34 9.89
CA LEU A 107 10.04 10.21 10.81
C LEU A 107 10.60 10.51 12.19
N GLU A 108 11.76 11.15 12.28
CA GLU A 108 12.33 11.57 13.57
C GLU A 108 11.39 12.53 14.32
N HIS A 109 10.86 13.54 13.62
CA HIS A 109 9.92 14.49 14.20
C HIS A 109 8.63 13.78 14.67
N PHE A 110 8.08 12.92 13.82
CA PHE A 110 6.89 12.15 14.14
C PHE A 110 7.07 11.30 15.40
N VAL A 111 8.19 10.57 15.52
CA VAL A 111 8.47 9.72 16.68
C VAL A 111 8.67 10.58 17.95
N ARG A 112 9.33 11.73 17.86
CA ARG A 112 9.49 12.66 18.99
C ARG A 112 8.14 13.17 19.48
N ASP A 113 7.24 13.53 18.56
CA ASP A 113 5.88 13.97 18.90
C ASP A 113 5.05 12.88 19.59
N LEU A 114 5.31 11.61 19.29
CA LEU A 114 4.59 10.48 19.91
C LEU A 114 5.03 10.20 21.35
N VAL A 115 6.31 10.44 21.66
CA VAL A 115 6.89 10.10 22.97
C VAL A 115 7.05 11.31 23.90
N GLY A 116 6.78 12.50 23.37
CA GLY A 116 6.90 13.85 23.93
C GLY A 116 6.40 14.23 25.08
#